data_1f23219208907562461f77f6ac47a23c
#
_entry.id   1f23219208907562461f77f6ac47a23c
#
_cell.length_a   1.000
_cell.length_b   1.000
_cell.length_c   1.000
_cell.angle_alpha   90.00
_cell.angle_beta   90.00
_cell.angle_gamma   90.00
#
_symmetry.space_group_name_H-M   'P 1'
#
loop_
_entity.id
_entity.type
_entity.pdbx_description
1 polymer ?
#
loop_
_entity_poly.entity_id
_entity_poly.type
_entity_poly.pdbx_seq_one_letter_code
_entity_poly.pdbx_strand_id
1 'polypeptide(L)'
;MTYHDDFTLSAALLDQLSTQGLGALPDLFPVLLNAAMQIERQKHLGAAPHERTEERTGYANGYKDKTLNTRLGQITVAVPQVREVNGQGGGFYPQSLERGTRSERALKLALAEMYVQGVSTRKVAAITEQLCGFAVSSTQVSQAAKQLDATLEAWRQRPLSACPYVYLDARYERVRQNGLVQKAAVLIAMGVDESGKRCVLGVSVALSEHEVHWRTFLQRLVARGLCGVRLVISDAHEGLKAARLAVFGGVPWQRCQFHLQQNASAYVPKQDMKPQVAADIRAIFNAQDKVEADALLKRTAQKYEQTVPKLAAWLEETLPEGLTVLSFPEAHRRLLRTTNGVERVNREIKRRTQVASIFPNEASCLRLVSALLMETSDDWQAGKAYLTFRQ
;
A
#
# COMPACT_ATOMS: atom_id res chain seq x y z
N MET A 1 18.23 47.85 19.82
CA MET A 1 17.95 47.40 21.19
C MET A 1 17.80 45.90 21.15
N THR A 2 18.78 45.21 21.72
CA THR A 2 18.79 43.74 21.82
C THR A 2 17.84 43.33 22.94
N TYR A 3 16.69 42.74 22.56
CA TYR A 3 15.80 42.11 23.53
C TYR A 3 16.48 40.80 23.98
N HIS A 4 17.14 40.84 25.13
CA HIS A 4 17.41 39.67 25.94
C HIS A 4 16.15 39.39 26.78
N ASP A 5 15.17 38.72 26.20
CA ASP A 5 14.20 37.98 27.00
C ASP A 5 14.90 36.72 27.50
N ASP A 6 15.49 36.80 28.67
CA ASP A 6 15.92 35.64 29.44
C ASP A 6 14.68 34.82 29.80
N PHE A 7 14.32 33.87 28.91
CA PHE A 7 13.38 32.83 29.25
C PHE A 7 14.07 31.88 30.23
N THR A 8 14.08 32.25 31.51
CA THR A 8 14.51 31.39 32.58
C THR A 8 13.39 30.42 32.94
N LEU A 9 13.59 29.12 32.63
CA LEU A 9 12.76 28.06 33.21
C LEU A 9 12.72 28.30 34.74
N SER A 10 11.51 28.30 35.34
CA SER A 10 11.42 28.46 36.78
C SER A 10 12.22 27.36 37.50
N ALA A 11 12.85 27.70 38.64
CA ALA A 11 13.62 26.74 39.43
C ALA A 11 12.79 25.49 39.76
N ALA A 12 11.48 25.63 39.97
CA ALA A 12 10.56 24.53 40.22
C ALA A 12 10.49 23.51 39.02
N LEU A 13 10.52 24.00 37.79
CA LEU A 13 10.50 23.14 36.61
C LEU A 13 11.82 22.39 36.41
N LEU A 14 12.95 23.04 36.72
CA LEU A 14 14.27 22.42 36.69
C LEU A 14 14.42 21.38 37.80
N ASP A 15 13.88 21.66 38.98
CA ASP A 15 13.86 20.71 40.11
C ASP A 15 12.99 19.47 39.76
N GLN A 16 11.81 19.69 39.18
CA GLN A 16 10.97 18.58 38.68
C GLN A 16 11.68 17.73 37.64
N LEU A 17 12.40 18.34 36.69
CA LEU A 17 13.18 17.60 35.70
C LEU A 17 14.34 16.83 36.32
N SER A 18 15.02 17.41 37.34
CA SER A 18 16.14 16.75 38.01
C SER A 18 15.71 15.58 38.89
N THR A 19 14.51 15.64 39.46
CA THR A 19 13.98 14.58 40.34
C THR A 19 13.26 13.47 39.59
N GLN A 20 12.52 13.79 38.53
CA GLN A 20 11.69 12.84 37.77
C GLN A 20 12.32 12.45 36.43
N GLY A 21 13.41 13.09 36.01
CA GLY A 21 14.05 12.85 34.71
C GLY A 21 13.07 13.05 33.54
N LEU A 22 13.12 12.17 32.54
CA LEU A 22 12.25 12.25 31.37
C LEU A 22 10.76 12.03 31.68
N GLY A 23 10.42 11.50 32.86
CA GLY A 23 9.03 11.37 33.33
C GLY A 23 8.32 12.69 33.54
N ALA A 24 9.07 13.80 33.77
CA ALA A 24 8.52 15.14 33.88
C ALA A 24 8.08 15.78 32.55
N LEU A 25 8.49 15.24 31.40
CA LEU A 25 8.22 15.84 30.08
C LEU A 25 6.73 16.07 29.77
N PRO A 26 5.80 15.17 30.12
CA PRO A 26 4.37 15.41 29.91
C PRO A 26 3.85 16.68 30.58
N ASP A 27 4.37 17.00 31.78
CA ASP A 27 3.95 18.17 32.54
C ASP A 27 4.68 19.45 32.11
N LEU A 28 5.95 19.33 31.71
CA LEU A 28 6.78 20.44 31.24
C LEU A 28 6.39 20.94 29.85
N PHE A 29 6.00 20.04 28.96
CA PHE A 29 5.72 20.38 27.58
C PHE A 29 4.56 21.40 27.40
N PRO A 30 3.41 21.28 28.09
CA PRO A 30 2.37 22.29 28.06
C PRO A 30 2.85 23.69 28.54
N VAL A 31 3.71 23.72 29.54
CA VAL A 31 4.24 25.01 30.08
C VAL A 31 5.11 25.68 29.04
N LEU A 32 6.04 24.95 28.41
CA LEU A 32 6.89 25.45 27.33
C LEU A 32 6.08 25.93 26.14
N LEU A 33 5.07 25.17 25.74
CA LEU A 33 4.24 25.51 24.60
C LEU A 33 3.37 26.73 24.85
N ASN A 34 2.81 26.86 26.07
CA ASN A 34 2.08 28.04 26.48
C ASN A 34 2.97 29.30 26.50
N ALA A 35 4.21 29.20 26.99
CA ALA A 35 5.18 30.28 26.97
C ALA A 35 5.54 30.72 25.54
N ALA A 36 5.80 29.73 24.64
CA ALA A 36 6.05 30.01 23.23
C ALA A 36 4.88 30.77 22.58
N MET A 37 3.64 30.31 22.80
CA MET A 37 2.45 30.96 22.25
C MET A 37 2.25 32.39 22.79
N GLN A 38 2.65 32.66 24.04
CA GLN A 38 2.61 34.02 24.59
C GLN A 38 3.64 34.93 23.91
N ILE A 39 4.86 34.44 23.66
CA ILE A 39 5.88 35.20 22.93
C ILE A 39 5.39 35.51 21.50
N GLU A 40 4.79 34.55 20.83
CA GLU A 40 4.20 34.76 19.49
C GLU A 40 3.10 35.84 19.53
N ARG A 41 2.22 35.82 20.55
CA ARG A 41 1.18 36.85 20.74
C ARG A 41 1.78 38.23 20.97
N GLN A 42 2.83 38.35 21.80
CA GLN A 42 3.50 39.63 22.06
C GLN A 42 4.11 40.20 20.78
N LYS A 43 4.80 39.36 20.01
CA LYS A 43 5.35 39.74 18.70
C LYS A 43 4.26 40.20 17.73
N HIS A 44 3.12 39.51 17.69
CA HIS A 44 1.99 39.88 16.84
C HIS A 44 1.34 41.22 17.26
N LEU A 45 1.25 41.46 18.57
CA LEU A 45 0.69 42.70 19.12
C LEU A 45 1.63 43.92 19.07
N GLY A 46 2.94 43.68 18.82
CA GLY A 46 3.95 44.77 18.88
C GLY A 46 4.14 45.37 20.25
N ALA A 47 3.68 44.70 21.34
CA ALA A 47 3.75 45.22 22.72
C ALA A 47 3.79 44.09 23.74
N ALA A 48 4.52 44.31 24.83
CA ALA A 48 4.52 43.44 26.01
C ALA A 48 3.19 43.58 26.81
N PRO A 49 2.94 42.64 27.77
CA PRO A 49 1.79 42.77 28.66
C PRO A 49 1.79 44.10 29.39
N HIS A 50 0.64 44.81 29.37
CA HIS A 50 0.42 46.14 30.00
C HIS A 50 1.26 47.28 29.42
N GLU A 51 2.07 47.05 28.39
CA GLU A 51 2.82 48.12 27.72
C GLU A 51 1.92 48.91 26.77
N ARG A 52 2.13 50.25 26.72
CA ARG A 52 1.47 51.18 25.80
C ARG A 52 2.50 51.66 24.79
N THR A 53 2.38 51.20 23.54
CA THR A 53 3.24 51.58 22.42
C THR A 53 2.38 52.01 21.22
N GLU A 54 2.92 52.89 20.38
CA GLU A 54 2.26 53.30 19.12
C GLU A 54 2.18 52.18 18.10
N GLU A 55 3.05 51.18 18.22
CA GLU A 55 3.12 50.01 17.32
C GLU A 55 2.10 48.92 17.67
N ARG A 56 1.33 49.11 18.72
CA ARG A 56 0.38 48.11 19.20
C ARG A 56 -0.77 47.90 18.24
N THR A 57 -0.91 46.69 17.69
CA THR A 57 -1.90 46.30 16.70
C THR A 57 -3.23 45.79 17.27
N GLY A 58 -3.27 45.46 18.57
CA GLY A 58 -4.46 44.89 19.22
C GLY A 58 -4.29 44.65 20.70
N TYR A 59 -5.24 43.94 21.28
CA TYR A 59 -5.28 43.65 22.73
C TYR A 59 -5.36 42.15 22.98
N ALA A 60 -4.74 41.68 24.06
CA ALA A 60 -4.91 40.33 24.56
C ALA A 60 -6.38 40.10 24.97
N ASN A 61 -6.99 39.02 24.49
CA ASN A 61 -8.41 38.70 24.72
C ASN A 61 -8.58 37.31 25.39
N GLY A 62 -7.83 37.11 26.47
CA GLY A 62 -7.89 35.85 27.22
C GLY A 62 -7.24 34.66 26.51
N TYR A 63 -7.70 33.48 26.87
CA TYR A 63 -7.19 32.18 26.38
C TYR A 63 -8.36 31.26 26.10
N LYS A 64 -8.12 30.30 25.20
CA LYS A 64 -9.04 29.20 24.91
C LYS A 64 -8.31 27.88 25.09
N ASP A 65 -8.83 27.04 25.96
CA ASP A 65 -8.24 25.70 26.17
C ASP A 65 -8.37 24.85 24.94
N LYS A 66 -7.27 24.19 24.61
CA LYS A 66 -7.20 23.22 23.52
C LYS A 66 -6.49 21.94 24.01
N THR A 67 -7.20 20.84 23.98
CA THR A 67 -6.62 19.52 24.26
C THR A 67 -5.99 18.94 23.01
N LEU A 68 -4.75 18.47 23.15
CA LEU A 68 -3.93 17.87 22.10
C LEU A 68 -3.48 16.48 22.52
N ASN A 69 -3.59 15.54 21.61
CA ASN A 69 -3.01 14.21 21.73
C ASN A 69 -1.58 14.24 21.17
N THR A 70 -0.60 13.97 22.01
CA THR A 70 0.82 13.97 21.65
C THR A 70 1.45 12.63 22.02
N ARG A 71 2.66 12.36 21.51
CA ARG A 71 3.46 11.21 21.93
C ARG A 71 3.89 11.24 23.40
N LEU A 72 3.81 12.40 24.05
CA LEU A 72 4.07 12.58 25.49
C LEU A 72 2.81 12.44 26.36
N GLY A 73 1.66 12.19 25.72
CA GLY A 73 0.38 12.11 26.42
C GLY A 73 -0.66 13.08 25.87
N GLN A 74 -1.82 13.09 26.51
CA GLN A 74 -2.85 14.07 26.25
C GLN A 74 -2.56 15.32 27.08
N ILE A 75 -2.34 16.45 26.41
CA ILE A 75 -2.01 17.73 27.04
C ILE A 75 -3.12 18.76 26.78
N THR A 76 -3.33 19.67 27.71
CA THR A 76 -4.20 20.83 27.52
C THR A 76 -3.34 22.10 27.54
N VAL A 77 -3.49 22.93 26.50
CA VAL A 77 -2.77 24.19 26.33
C VAL A 77 -3.74 25.33 26.26
N ALA A 78 -3.35 26.48 26.83
CA ALA A 78 -4.12 27.71 26.84
C ALA A 78 -3.77 28.57 25.63
N VAL A 79 -4.52 28.41 24.53
CA VAL A 79 -4.29 29.13 23.26
C VAL A 79 -4.65 30.62 23.43
N PRO A 80 -3.67 31.54 23.33
CA PRO A 80 -3.93 32.94 23.51
C PRO A 80 -4.81 33.51 22.40
N GLN A 81 -5.74 34.37 22.79
CA GLN A 81 -6.66 35.06 21.88
C GLN A 81 -6.25 36.54 21.77
N VAL A 82 -6.51 37.15 20.62
CA VAL A 82 -6.25 38.55 20.32
C VAL A 82 -7.54 39.22 19.84
N ARG A 83 -7.78 40.45 20.29
CA ARG A 83 -8.80 41.37 19.77
C ARG A 83 -8.10 42.47 18.99
N GLU A 84 -8.29 42.54 17.72
CA GLU A 84 -7.71 43.57 16.84
C GLU A 84 -8.46 44.88 16.94
N VAL A 85 -7.74 46.01 16.80
CA VAL A 85 -8.32 47.36 17.00
C VAL A 85 -9.17 47.76 15.79
N ASN A 86 -8.85 47.37 14.57
CA ASN A 86 -9.50 47.88 13.36
C ASN A 86 -10.15 46.81 12.47
N GLY A 87 -10.28 45.57 12.92
CA GLY A 87 -10.92 44.47 12.14
C GLY A 87 -10.20 44.10 10.84
N GLN A 88 -9.01 44.60 10.58
CA GLN A 88 -8.23 44.42 9.36
C GLN A 88 -7.13 43.38 9.46
N GLY A 89 -7.16 42.50 10.42
CA GLY A 89 -6.17 41.43 10.56
C GLY A 89 -6.77 40.05 10.43
N GLY A 90 -6.10 39.15 9.80
CA GLY A 90 -6.52 37.75 9.55
C GLY A 90 -6.45 36.86 10.80
N GLY A 91 -6.90 37.34 11.97
CA GLY A 91 -7.04 36.59 13.21
C GLY A 91 -5.74 35.90 13.68
N PHE A 92 -5.23 36.29 14.87
CA PHE A 92 -4.05 35.62 15.44
C PHE A 92 -4.30 34.15 15.73
N TYR A 93 -3.38 33.31 15.30
CA TYR A 93 -3.28 31.91 15.69
C TYR A 93 -1.80 31.54 15.81
N PRO A 94 -1.36 30.94 16.96
CA PRO A 94 0.05 30.60 17.17
C PRO A 94 0.62 29.68 16.11
N GLN A 95 1.83 29.99 15.63
CA GLN A 95 2.57 29.13 14.66
C GLN A 95 3.05 27.83 15.29
N SER A 96 3.28 27.83 16.60
CA SER A 96 3.64 26.63 17.39
C SER A 96 2.54 25.57 17.44
N LEU A 97 1.31 25.90 16.96
CA LEU A 97 0.18 24.97 16.87
C LEU A 97 -0.31 24.81 15.43
N GLU A 98 -0.51 23.58 14.99
CA GLU A 98 -1.23 23.33 13.73
C GLU A 98 -2.71 23.70 13.86
N ARG A 99 -3.19 24.57 12.94
CA ARG A 99 -4.59 24.98 12.88
C ARG A 99 -5.50 23.81 12.56
N GLY A 100 -6.60 23.65 13.28
CA GLY A 100 -7.60 22.60 12.99
C GLY A 100 -7.23 21.18 13.44
N THR A 101 -6.03 20.94 13.99
CA THR A 101 -5.62 19.62 14.44
C THR A 101 -5.74 19.47 15.96
N ARG A 102 -6.06 18.23 16.40
CA ARG A 102 -6.11 17.83 17.81
C ARG A 102 -5.10 16.74 18.15
N SER A 103 -4.22 16.38 17.22
CA SER A 103 -3.19 15.36 17.43
C SER A 103 -1.89 15.79 16.77
N GLU A 104 -0.79 15.51 17.41
CA GLU A 104 0.56 15.74 16.90
C GLU A 104 0.79 14.99 15.58
N ARG A 105 1.48 15.61 14.64
CA ARG A 105 1.77 15.02 13.32
C ARG A 105 2.57 13.71 13.44
N ALA A 106 3.57 13.68 14.31
CA ALA A 106 4.39 12.47 14.51
C ALA A 106 3.55 11.31 15.05
N LEU A 107 2.63 11.55 15.98
CA LEU A 107 1.71 10.53 16.47
C LEU A 107 0.80 10.01 15.34
N LYS A 108 0.24 10.91 14.51
CA LYS A 108 -0.60 10.49 13.37
C LYS A 108 0.16 9.63 12.38
N LEU A 109 1.42 9.98 12.06
CA LEU A 109 2.27 9.18 11.18
C LEU A 109 2.55 7.79 11.77
N ALA A 110 2.86 7.71 13.07
CA ALA A 110 3.07 6.44 13.76
C ALA A 110 1.80 5.55 13.75
N LEU A 111 0.61 6.14 13.96
CA LEU A 111 -0.67 5.43 13.87
C LEU A 111 -0.93 4.89 12.47
N ALA A 112 -0.67 5.70 11.44
CA ALA A 112 -0.83 5.30 10.05
C ALA A 112 0.13 4.18 9.69
N GLU A 113 1.40 4.28 10.12
CA GLU A 113 2.42 3.26 9.89
C GLU A 113 2.07 1.94 10.59
N MET A 114 1.70 1.97 11.87
CA MET A 114 1.26 0.77 12.57
C MET A 114 0.10 0.07 11.86
N TYR A 115 -0.85 0.84 11.31
CA TYR A 115 -1.96 0.29 10.54
C TYR A 115 -1.49 -0.38 9.26
N VAL A 116 -0.59 0.27 8.50
CA VAL A 116 -0.01 -0.29 7.27
C VAL A 116 0.78 -1.57 7.57
N GLN A 117 1.54 -1.59 8.67
CA GLN A 117 2.27 -2.78 9.13
C GLN A 117 1.36 -3.91 9.64
N GLY A 118 0.03 -3.74 9.57
CA GLY A 118 -0.96 -4.75 9.91
C GLY A 118 -1.18 -4.93 11.41
N VAL A 119 -0.93 -3.87 12.19
CA VAL A 119 -1.31 -3.85 13.60
C VAL A 119 -2.82 -3.56 13.67
N SER A 120 -3.58 -4.44 14.35
CA SER A 120 -5.02 -4.21 14.50
C SER A 120 -5.31 -2.93 15.28
N THR A 121 -6.42 -2.26 14.98
CA THR A 121 -6.81 -1.03 15.67
C THR A 121 -6.92 -1.20 17.19
N ARG A 122 -7.28 -2.40 17.67
CA ARG A 122 -7.27 -2.73 19.11
C ARG A 122 -5.86 -2.76 19.69
N LYS A 123 -4.91 -3.36 18.95
CA LYS A 123 -3.50 -3.38 19.37
C LYS A 123 -2.89 -1.98 19.30
N VAL A 124 -3.24 -1.18 18.28
CA VAL A 124 -2.83 0.23 18.21
C VAL A 124 -3.32 1.00 19.43
N ALA A 125 -4.59 0.83 19.83
CA ALA A 125 -5.15 1.44 21.04
C ALA A 125 -4.35 1.05 22.29
N ALA A 126 -4.08 -0.26 22.48
CA ALA A 126 -3.31 -0.76 23.62
C ALA A 126 -1.86 -0.23 23.63
N ILE A 127 -1.20 -0.18 22.47
CA ILE A 127 0.16 0.37 22.32
C ILE A 127 0.18 1.87 22.69
N THR A 128 -0.78 2.65 22.19
CA THR A 128 -0.83 4.09 22.51
C THR A 128 -1.20 4.35 23.97
N GLU A 129 -2.02 3.51 24.57
CA GLU A 129 -2.31 3.57 26.01
C GLU A 129 -1.06 3.36 26.87
N GLN A 130 -0.22 2.38 26.48
CA GLN A 130 1.04 2.11 27.17
C GLN A 130 2.12 3.16 26.91
N LEU A 131 2.22 3.68 25.68
CA LEU A 131 3.29 4.60 25.30
C LEU A 131 2.94 6.07 25.62
N CYS A 132 1.67 6.46 25.46
CA CYS A 132 1.23 7.84 25.50
C CYS A 132 0.22 8.09 26.64
N GLY A 133 -0.14 7.07 27.43
CA GLY A 133 -1.10 7.20 28.53
C GLY A 133 -2.56 7.41 28.09
N PHE A 134 -2.88 7.22 26.80
CA PHE A 134 -4.27 7.26 26.32
C PHE A 134 -4.49 6.31 25.12
N ALA A 135 -5.67 5.75 25.03
CA ALA A 135 -6.08 4.86 23.93
C ALA A 135 -6.64 5.67 22.76
N VAL A 136 -6.13 5.43 21.54
CA VAL A 136 -6.70 5.98 20.32
C VAL A 136 -7.88 5.12 19.84
N SER A 137 -8.93 5.78 19.35
CA SER A 137 -10.06 5.07 18.76
C SER A 137 -9.73 4.52 17.38
N SER A 138 -10.47 3.46 16.93
CA SER A 138 -10.35 2.95 15.56
C SER A 138 -10.62 4.01 14.49
N THR A 139 -11.51 4.95 14.79
CA THR A 139 -11.79 6.12 13.92
C THR A 139 -10.58 7.03 13.77
N GLN A 140 -9.86 7.31 14.86
CA GLN A 140 -8.63 8.12 14.81
C GLN A 140 -7.52 7.42 14.02
N VAL A 141 -7.33 6.10 14.18
CA VAL A 141 -6.39 5.32 13.36
C VAL A 141 -6.77 5.39 11.89
N SER A 142 -8.06 5.21 11.57
CA SER A 142 -8.56 5.31 10.19
C SER A 142 -8.36 6.70 9.59
N GLN A 143 -8.57 7.76 10.36
CA GLN A 143 -8.33 9.15 9.93
C GLN A 143 -6.84 9.43 9.73
N ALA A 144 -5.97 8.91 10.62
CA ALA A 144 -4.53 9.01 10.45
C ALA A 144 -4.07 8.32 9.16
N ALA A 145 -4.57 7.10 8.88
CA ALA A 145 -4.26 6.38 7.67
C ALA A 145 -4.70 7.11 6.37
N LYS A 146 -5.78 7.91 6.42
CA LYS A 146 -6.20 8.73 5.27
C LYS A 146 -5.18 9.80 4.87
N GLN A 147 -4.29 10.20 5.76
CA GLN A 147 -3.22 11.16 5.41
C GLN A 147 -2.24 10.59 4.38
N LEU A 148 -2.18 9.26 4.24
CA LEU A 148 -1.38 8.60 3.22
C LEU A 148 -2.02 8.67 1.81
N ASP A 149 -3.31 9.03 1.70
CA ASP A 149 -4.05 8.92 0.43
C ASP A 149 -3.41 9.73 -0.71
N ALA A 150 -2.92 10.94 -0.43
CA ALA A 150 -2.26 11.78 -1.44
C ALA A 150 -0.95 11.16 -1.94
N THR A 151 -0.11 10.66 -1.04
CA THR A 151 1.16 10.00 -1.38
C THR A 151 0.91 8.70 -2.15
N LEU A 152 -0.05 7.90 -1.71
CA LEU A 152 -0.42 6.65 -2.36
C LEU A 152 -1.05 6.89 -3.74
N GLU A 153 -1.85 7.97 -3.89
CA GLU A 153 -2.40 8.33 -5.19
C GLU A 153 -1.30 8.78 -6.14
N ALA A 154 -0.39 9.64 -5.70
CA ALA A 154 0.77 10.05 -6.49
C ALA A 154 1.59 8.82 -6.95
N TRP A 155 1.81 7.85 -6.04
CA TRP A 155 2.48 6.60 -6.39
C TRP A 155 1.69 5.76 -7.41
N ARG A 156 0.36 5.63 -7.25
CA ARG A 156 -0.49 4.91 -8.22
C ARG A 156 -0.50 5.56 -9.60
N GLN A 157 -0.39 6.89 -9.66
CA GLN A 157 -0.41 7.67 -10.91
C GLN A 157 0.98 7.96 -11.50
N ARG A 158 2.06 7.50 -10.83
CA ARG A 158 3.41 7.76 -11.32
C ARG A 158 3.63 7.26 -12.76
N PRO A 159 4.45 7.94 -13.57
CA PRO A 159 4.82 7.47 -14.89
C PRO A 159 5.44 6.08 -14.84
N LEU A 160 5.18 5.29 -15.86
CA LEU A 160 5.78 3.98 -16.08
C LEU A 160 6.77 4.05 -17.24
N SER A 161 7.61 3.04 -17.34
CA SER A 161 8.62 2.89 -18.39
C SER A 161 8.46 1.55 -19.09
N ALA A 162 9.40 1.22 -19.98
CA ALA A 162 9.44 -0.05 -20.66
C ALA A 162 9.56 -1.23 -19.67
N CYS A 163 8.64 -2.18 -19.81
CA CYS A 163 8.62 -3.42 -19.01
C CYS A 163 8.44 -4.61 -19.94
N PRO A 164 9.52 -5.30 -20.33
CA PRO A 164 9.45 -6.45 -21.22
C PRO A 164 8.53 -7.57 -20.73
N TYR A 165 8.43 -7.79 -19.43
CA TYR A 165 7.61 -8.87 -18.86
C TYR A 165 6.62 -8.30 -17.86
N VAL A 166 5.34 -8.63 -18.06
CA VAL A 166 4.23 -8.18 -17.22
C VAL A 166 3.51 -9.38 -16.63
N TYR A 167 3.33 -9.37 -15.31
CA TYR A 167 2.59 -10.37 -14.56
C TYR A 167 1.29 -9.76 -14.06
N LEU A 168 0.18 -10.45 -14.30
CA LEU A 168 -1.16 -10.03 -13.88
C LEU A 168 -1.76 -11.10 -12.98
N ASP A 169 -2.38 -10.66 -11.89
CA ASP A 169 -3.08 -11.54 -10.97
C ASP A 169 -4.15 -10.77 -10.20
N ALA A 170 -5.11 -11.47 -9.65
CA ALA A 170 -6.13 -10.92 -8.79
C ALA A 170 -6.29 -11.73 -7.52
N ARG A 171 -6.73 -11.05 -6.46
CA ARG A 171 -7.14 -11.70 -5.23
C ARG A 171 -8.42 -11.06 -4.69
N TYR A 172 -9.17 -11.80 -3.92
CA TYR A 172 -10.40 -11.30 -3.33
C TYR A 172 -10.21 -10.91 -1.86
N GLU A 173 -10.72 -9.70 -1.54
CA GLU A 173 -10.82 -9.19 -0.18
C GLU A 173 -12.29 -8.93 0.17
N ARG A 174 -12.61 -8.88 1.47
CA ARG A 174 -13.97 -8.55 1.92
C ARG A 174 -14.09 -7.07 2.17
N VAL A 175 -15.03 -6.42 1.50
CA VAL A 175 -15.33 -5.00 1.67
C VAL A 175 -16.80 -4.81 2.01
N ARG A 176 -17.11 -3.77 2.77
CA ARG A 176 -18.48 -3.36 3.04
C ARG A 176 -18.90 -2.31 2.02
N GLN A 177 -20.00 -2.56 1.34
CA GLN A 177 -20.60 -1.63 0.40
C GLN A 177 -22.14 -1.64 0.60
N ASN A 178 -22.71 -0.45 0.73
CA ASN A 178 -24.16 -0.28 0.95
C ASN A 178 -24.70 -1.14 2.11
N GLY A 179 -23.92 -1.27 3.20
CA GLY A 179 -24.30 -2.07 4.36
C GLY A 179 -24.02 -3.58 4.26
N LEU A 180 -23.75 -4.11 3.07
CA LEU A 180 -23.49 -5.52 2.81
C LEU A 180 -21.98 -5.81 2.73
N VAL A 181 -21.61 -7.02 3.16
CA VAL A 181 -20.23 -7.51 2.99
C VAL A 181 -20.17 -8.33 1.70
N GLN A 182 -19.31 -7.88 0.79
CA GLN A 182 -19.10 -8.56 -0.49
C GLN A 182 -17.60 -8.73 -0.79
N LYS A 183 -17.30 -9.61 -1.76
CA LYS A 183 -15.95 -9.80 -2.25
C LYS A 183 -15.61 -8.72 -3.27
N ALA A 184 -14.48 -8.06 -3.10
CA ALA A 184 -13.90 -7.17 -4.10
C ALA A 184 -12.60 -7.79 -4.63
N ALA A 185 -12.41 -7.71 -5.94
CA ALA A 185 -11.20 -8.14 -6.61
C ALA A 185 -10.12 -7.05 -6.49
N VAL A 186 -8.97 -7.40 -5.98
CA VAL A 186 -7.76 -6.58 -5.98
C VAL A 186 -6.94 -7.00 -7.18
N LEU A 187 -6.95 -6.19 -8.24
CA LEU A 187 -6.22 -6.42 -9.48
C LEU A 187 -4.80 -5.88 -9.33
N ILE A 188 -3.79 -6.70 -9.62
CA ILE A 188 -2.38 -6.36 -9.43
C ILE A 188 -1.63 -6.59 -10.74
N ALA A 189 -0.81 -5.61 -11.12
CA ALA A 189 0.14 -5.73 -12.21
C ALA A 189 1.56 -5.50 -11.70
N MET A 190 2.44 -6.42 -12.02
CA MET A 190 3.87 -6.36 -11.76
C MET A 190 4.64 -6.41 -13.07
N GLY A 191 5.81 -5.80 -13.12
CA GLY A 191 6.69 -5.83 -14.26
C GLY A 191 8.11 -6.22 -13.90
N VAL A 192 8.87 -6.56 -14.94
CA VAL A 192 10.34 -6.57 -14.92
C VAL A 192 10.79 -5.53 -15.93
N ASP A 193 11.49 -4.50 -15.45
CA ASP A 193 12.00 -3.40 -16.26
C ASP A 193 13.23 -3.82 -17.08
N GLU A 194 13.72 -2.93 -17.93
CA GLU A 194 14.89 -3.20 -18.80
C GLU A 194 16.18 -3.41 -18.01
N SER A 195 16.26 -2.94 -16.77
CA SER A 195 17.39 -3.23 -15.87
C SER A 195 17.32 -4.61 -15.24
N GLY A 196 16.24 -5.36 -15.50
CA GLY A 196 15.98 -6.67 -14.93
C GLY A 196 15.42 -6.63 -13.52
N LYS A 197 15.05 -5.46 -12.99
CA LYS A 197 14.45 -5.34 -11.66
C LYS A 197 12.94 -5.48 -11.72
N ARG A 198 12.38 -6.00 -10.65
CA ARG A 198 10.91 -6.06 -10.49
C ARG A 198 10.37 -4.73 -10.02
N CYS A 199 9.18 -4.41 -10.47
CA CYS A 199 8.40 -3.27 -9.99
C CYS A 199 6.91 -3.62 -9.96
N VAL A 200 6.17 -2.97 -9.08
CA VAL A 200 4.72 -3.00 -9.13
C VAL A 200 4.26 -1.93 -10.11
N LEU A 201 3.57 -2.30 -11.17
CA LEU A 201 3.07 -1.36 -12.18
C LEU A 201 1.80 -0.65 -11.73
N GLY A 202 0.94 -1.36 -11.00
CA GLY A 202 -0.30 -0.78 -10.50
C GLY A 202 -1.14 -1.74 -9.69
N VAL A 203 -2.15 -1.17 -9.05
CA VAL A 203 -3.19 -1.87 -8.29
C VAL A 203 -4.53 -1.17 -8.49
N SER A 204 -5.59 -1.95 -8.52
CA SER A 204 -6.98 -1.46 -8.54
C SER A 204 -7.85 -2.37 -7.68
N VAL A 205 -8.88 -1.81 -7.07
CA VAL A 205 -9.92 -2.57 -6.38
C VAL A 205 -11.21 -2.43 -7.17
N ALA A 206 -11.87 -3.54 -7.47
CA ALA A 206 -13.11 -3.59 -8.22
C ALA A 206 -14.03 -4.65 -7.60
N LEU A 207 -15.33 -4.56 -7.84
CA LEU A 207 -16.30 -5.52 -7.26
C LEU A 207 -16.26 -6.90 -7.92
N SER A 208 -15.56 -7.03 -9.03
CA SER A 208 -15.44 -8.29 -9.78
C SER A 208 -14.21 -8.28 -10.69
N GLU A 209 -13.86 -9.45 -11.20
CA GLU A 209 -12.84 -9.63 -12.25
C GLU A 209 -13.43 -9.57 -13.66
N HIS A 210 -14.53 -8.87 -13.89
CA HIS A 210 -15.10 -8.73 -15.22
C HIS A 210 -14.13 -7.99 -16.15
N GLU A 211 -14.28 -8.26 -17.44
CA GLU A 211 -13.43 -7.69 -18.50
C GLU A 211 -13.30 -6.17 -18.40
N VAL A 212 -14.39 -5.46 -18.13
CA VAL A 212 -14.43 -3.99 -18.07
C VAL A 212 -13.46 -3.44 -17.02
N HIS A 213 -13.33 -4.10 -15.85
CA HIS A 213 -12.45 -3.65 -14.79
C HIS A 213 -10.99 -3.92 -15.14
N TRP A 214 -10.68 -5.12 -15.68
CA TRP A 214 -9.37 -5.44 -16.17
C TRP A 214 -8.96 -4.54 -17.34
N ARG A 215 -9.84 -4.32 -18.31
CA ARG A 215 -9.56 -3.45 -19.46
C ARG A 215 -9.24 -2.03 -19.03
N THR A 216 -10.07 -1.44 -18.18
CA THR A 216 -9.84 -0.10 -17.61
C THR A 216 -8.50 -0.04 -16.85
N PHE A 217 -8.19 -1.06 -16.06
CA PHE A 217 -6.94 -1.14 -15.32
C PHE A 217 -5.73 -1.20 -16.26
N LEU A 218 -5.74 -2.07 -17.26
CA LEU A 218 -4.64 -2.21 -18.22
C LEU A 218 -4.46 -0.95 -19.09
N GLN A 219 -5.56 -0.32 -19.53
CA GLN A 219 -5.52 0.95 -20.27
C GLN A 219 -4.87 2.07 -19.46
N ARG A 220 -5.14 2.15 -18.14
CA ARG A 220 -4.49 3.11 -17.25
C ARG A 220 -2.98 2.87 -17.15
N LEU A 221 -2.52 1.63 -17.15
CA LEU A 221 -1.08 1.33 -17.16
C LEU A 221 -0.44 1.84 -18.45
N VAL A 222 -1.06 1.59 -19.61
CA VAL A 222 -0.57 2.08 -20.91
C VAL A 222 -0.58 3.62 -20.95
N ALA A 223 -1.66 4.25 -20.50
CA ALA A 223 -1.77 5.72 -20.45
C ALA A 223 -0.69 6.37 -19.54
N ARG A 224 -0.19 5.64 -18.53
CA ARG A 224 0.91 6.06 -17.67
C ARG A 224 2.30 5.80 -18.26
N GLY A 225 2.39 5.26 -19.48
CA GLY A 225 3.65 5.05 -20.19
C GLY A 225 4.16 3.61 -20.21
N LEU A 226 3.38 2.61 -19.76
CA LEU A 226 3.78 1.21 -19.90
C LEU A 226 3.95 0.86 -21.38
N CYS A 227 5.15 0.48 -21.77
CA CYS A 227 5.51 0.13 -23.14
C CYS A 227 6.52 -1.03 -23.20
N GLY A 228 6.90 -1.46 -24.40
CA GLY A 228 7.92 -2.49 -24.61
C GLY A 228 7.55 -3.89 -24.10
N VAL A 229 6.27 -4.15 -23.86
CA VAL A 229 5.80 -5.44 -23.33
C VAL A 229 6.02 -6.54 -24.38
N ARG A 230 6.80 -7.57 -24.02
CA ARG A 230 7.13 -8.73 -24.86
C ARG A 230 6.38 -10.00 -24.46
N LEU A 231 5.98 -10.10 -23.18
CA LEU A 231 5.22 -11.24 -22.66
C LEU A 231 4.31 -10.79 -21.54
N VAL A 232 3.06 -11.23 -21.56
CA VAL A 232 2.12 -11.13 -20.44
C VAL A 232 1.97 -12.51 -19.80
N ILE A 233 2.13 -12.60 -18.49
CA ILE A 233 1.99 -13.84 -17.71
C ILE A 233 0.78 -13.68 -16.76
N SER A 234 -0.17 -14.61 -16.81
CA SER A 234 -1.35 -14.56 -15.93
C SER A 234 -2.00 -15.93 -15.76
N ASP A 235 -3.02 -16.00 -14.89
CA ASP A 235 -4.00 -17.09 -14.95
C ASP A 235 -5.01 -16.86 -16.10
N ALA A 236 -5.87 -17.83 -16.33
CA ALA A 236 -6.85 -17.85 -17.44
C ALA A 236 -8.26 -17.46 -16.99
N HIS A 237 -8.38 -16.42 -16.17
CA HIS A 237 -9.71 -15.84 -15.88
C HIS A 237 -10.26 -15.17 -17.14
N GLU A 238 -11.51 -15.48 -17.53
CA GLU A 238 -12.08 -15.04 -18.81
C GLU A 238 -12.08 -13.51 -18.99
N GLY A 239 -12.44 -12.76 -17.94
CA GLY A 239 -12.38 -11.30 -17.99
C GLY A 239 -10.98 -10.75 -18.22
N LEU A 240 -9.96 -11.40 -17.64
CA LEU A 240 -8.55 -11.02 -17.83
C LEU A 240 -8.08 -11.41 -19.25
N LYS A 241 -8.44 -12.60 -19.76
CA LYS A 241 -8.10 -13.02 -21.13
C LYS A 241 -8.63 -12.04 -22.16
N ALA A 242 -9.92 -11.66 -22.05
CA ALA A 242 -10.55 -10.71 -22.95
C ALA A 242 -9.91 -9.31 -22.87
N ALA A 243 -9.71 -8.79 -21.67
CA ALA A 243 -9.10 -7.48 -21.46
C ALA A 243 -7.64 -7.42 -21.97
N ARG A 244 -6.84 -8.48 -21.71
CA ARG A 244 -5.48 -8.59 -22.23
C ARG A 244 -5.46 -8.58 -23.75
N LEU A 245 -6.33 -9.36 -24.39
CA LEU A 245 -6.43 -9.40 -25.84
C LEU A 245 -6.79 -8.02 -26.42
N ALA A 246 -7.69 -7.29 -25.78
CA ALA A 246 -8.11 -5.97 -26.22
C ALA A 246 -7.01 -4.90 -26.07
N VAL A 247 -6.15 -4.99 -25.04
CA VAL A 247 -5.12 -3.97 -24.75
C VAL A 247 -3.75 -4.38 -25.26
N PHE A 248 -3.41 -5.66 -25.23
CA PHE A 248 -2.12 -6.24 -25.61
C PHE A 248 -2.26 -7.31 -26.69
N GLY A 249 -3.19 -7.15 -27.66
CA GLY A 249 -3.56 -8.19 -28.64
C GLY A 249 -2.42 -8.74 -29.48
N GLY A 250 -1.35 -7.96 -29.71
CA GLY A 250 -0.14 -8.41 -30.41
C GLY A 250 0.95 -9.01 -29.52
N VAL A 251 0.75 -9.02 -28.20
CA VAL A 251 1.76 -9.49 -27.23
C VAL A 251 1.51 -10.95 -26.89
N PRO A 252 2.54 -11.84 -26.99
CA PRO A 252 2.47 -13.21 -26.53
C PRO A 252 1.95 -13.32 -25.09
N TRP A 253 1.21 -14.40 -24.83
CA TRP A 253 0.65 -14.68 -23.52
C TRP A 253 1.13 -16.04 -23.02
N GLN A 254 1.56 -16.06 -21.76
CA GLN A 254 1.93 -17.26 -21.03
C GLN A 254 0.90 -17.49 -19.92
N ARG A 255 0.16 -18.57 -19.99
CA ARG A 255 -0.66 -19.00 -18.86
C ARG A 255 0.22 -19.59 -17.76
N CYS A 256 -0.05 -19.23 -16.51
CA CYS A 256 0.68 -19.73 -15.36
C CYS A 256 0.66 -21.27 -15.30
N GLN A 257 1.84 -21.90 -15.44
CA GLN A 257 1.97 -23.36 -15.44
C GLN A 257 1.54 -23.99 -14.10
N PHE A 258 1.67 -23.28 -12.98
CA PHE A 258 1.20 -23.76 -11.68
C PHE A 258 -0.32 -23.92 -11.68
N HIS A 259 -1.05 -22.90 -12.12
CA HIS A 259 -2.51 -22.93 -12.21
C HIS A 259 -2.99 -23.96 -13.26
N LEU A 260 -2.28 -24.08 -14.39
CA LEU A 260 -2.55 -25.14 -15.36
C LEU A 260 -2.46 -26.53 -14.73
N GLN A 261 -1.38 -26.83 -14.02
CA GLN A 261 -1.21 -28.12 -13.36
C GLN A 261 -2.27 -28.37 -12.29
N GLN A 262 -2.64 -27.33 -11.55
CA GLN A 262 -3.70 -27.40 -10.54
C GLN A 262 -5.07 -27.70 -11.21
N ASN A 263 -5.38 -27.02 -12.31
CA ASN A 263 -6.62 -27.22 -13.04
C ASN A 263 -6.72 -28.62 -13.66
N ALA A 264 -5.60 -29.18 -14.14
CA ALA A 264 -5.57 -30.54 -14.65
C ALA A 264 -6.08 -31.56 -13.62
N SER A 265 -5.83 -31.33 -12.34
CA SER A 265 -6.26 -32.23 -11.26
C SER A 265 -7.77 -32.40 -11.15
N ALA A 266 -8.56 -31.47 -11.68
CA ALA A 266 -10.02 -31.55 -11.73
C ALA A 266 -10.53 -32.58 -12.75
N TYR A 267 -9.72 -32.92 -13.76
CA TYR A 267 -10.03 -33.89 -14.79
C TYR A 267 -9.54 -35.29 -14.45
N VAL A 268 -8.85 -35.47 -13.30
CA VAL A 268 -8.31 -36.75 -12.85
C VAL A 268 -9.28 -37.43 -11.90
N PRO A 269 -9.97 -38.52 -12.30
CA PRO A 269 -11.04 -39.14 -11.51
C PRO A 269 -10.54 -39.84 -10.24
N LYS A 270 -9.32 -40.39 -10.26
CA LYS A 270 -8.76 -41.16 -9.15
C LYS A 270 -7.60 -40.41 -8.49
N GLN A 271 -7.55 -40.40 -7.15
CA GLN A 271 -6.50 -39.74 -6.39
C GLN A 271 -5.09 -40.31 -6.66
N ASP A 272 -4.99 -41.63 -6.82
CA ASP A 272 -3.74 -42.35 -7.10
C ASP A 272 -3.12 -42.00 -8.45
N MET A 273 -3.93 -41.55 -9.41
CA MET A 273 -3.45 -41.11 -10.73
C MET A 273 -2.85 -39.70 -10.72
N LYS A 274 -3.21 -38.84 -9.76
CA LYS A 274 -2.80 -37.42 -9.73
C LYS A 274 -1.28 -37.24 -9.74
N PRO A 275 -0.48 -37.99 -8.97
CA PRO A 275 1.00 -37.85 -9.02
C PRO A 275 1.57 -38.11 -10.38
N GLN A 276 1.07 -39.15 -11.07
CA GLN A 276 1.54 -39.54 -12.41
C GLN A 276 1.17 -38.46 -13.45
N VAL A 277 -0.09 -38.00 -13.47
CA VAL A 277 -0.53 -36.92 -14.36
C VAL A 277 0.29 -35.65 -14.12
N ALA A 278 0.55 -35.31 -12.87
CA ALA A 278 1.37 -34.15 -12.53
C ALA A 278 2.83 -34.33 -12.97
N ALA A 279 3.38 -35.54 -12.96
CA ALA A 279 4.72 -35.84 -13.46
C ALA A 279 4.77 -35.69 -14.98
N ASP A 280 3.80 -36.25 -15.70
CA ASP A 280 3.69 -36.15 -17.15
C ASP A 280 3.57 -34.67 -17.62
N ILE A 281 2.72 -33.86 -16.95
CA ILE A 281 2.59 -32.42 -17.25
C ILE A 281 3.91 -31.68 -16.97
N ARG A 282 4.59 -31.99 -15.87
CA ARG A 282 5.90 -31.38 -15.58
C ARG A 282 6.96 -31.74 -16.60
N ALA A 283 6.93 -32.96 -17.14
CA ALA A 283 7.84 -33.35 -18.21
C ALA A 283 7.64 -32.47 -19.46
N ILE A 284 6.37 -32.24 -19.86
CA ILE A 284 6.05 -31.33 -20.97
C ILE A 284 6.55 -29.88 -20.68
N PHE A 285 6.34 -29.36 -19.48
CA PHE A 285 6.78 -28.03 -19.12
C PHE A 285 8.29 -27.85 -19.01
N ASN A 286 9.02 -28.94 -18.82
CA ASN A 286 10.49 -28.96 -18.72
C ASN A 286 11.18 -29.36 -20.02
N ALA A 287 10.43 -29.49 -21.11
CA ALA A 287 11.00 -29.74 -22.44
C ALA A 287 12.01 -28.64 -22.82
N GLN A 288 13.02 -29.04 -23.60
CA GLN A 288 14.10 -28.11 -24.04
C GLN A 288 13.57 -27.03 -24.98
N ASP A 289 12.65 -27.42 -25.85
CA ASP A 289 12.06 -26.54 -26.86
C ASP A 289 10.58 -26.87 -27.12
N LYS A 290 9.97 -26.08 -27.99
CA LYS A 290 8.57 -26.20 -28.36
C LYS A 290 8.28 -27.54 -29.09
N VAL A 291 9.22 -28.04 -29.91
CA VAL A 291 9.05 -29.27 -30.69
C VAL A 291 8.98 -30.49 -29.77
N GLU A 292 9.89 -30.56 -28.81
CA GLU A 292 9.88 -31.59 -27.78
C GLU A 292 8.62 -31.52 -26.91
N ALA A 293 8.24 -30.30 -26.48
CA ALA A 293 7.03 -30.09 -25.67
C ALA A 293 5.78 -30.60 -26.40
N ASP A 294 5.60 -30.26 -27.68
CA ASP A 294 4.46 -30.67 -28.51
C ASP A 294 4.46 -32.21 -28.72
N ALA A 295 5.62 -32.82 -28.91
CA ALA A 295 5.74 -34.28 -29.02
C ALA A 295 5.39 -34.98 -27.70
N LEU A 296 5.85 -34.46 -26.56
CA LEU A 296 5.51 -34.98 -25.24
C LEU A 296 4.02 -34.80 -24.92
N LEU A 297 3.44 -33.66 -25.27
CA LEU A 297 2.01 -33.39 -25.12
C LEU A 297 1.18 -34.40 -25.88
N LYS A 298 1.49 -34.61 -27.16
CA LYS A 298 0.77 -35.57 -28.01
C LYS A 298 0.86 -37.01 -27.45
N ARG A 299 2.04 -37.43 -27.02
CA ARG A 299 2.21 -38.77 -26.40
C ARG A 299 1.42 -38.88 -25.08
N THR A 300 1.40 -37.83 -24.28
CA THR A 300 0.68 -37.80 -23.01
C THR A 300 -0.83 -37.80 -23.22
N ALA A 301 -1.35 -37.06 -24.20
CA ALA A 301 -2.76 -37.09 -24.56
C ALA A 301 -3.18 -38.50 -25.04
N GLN A 302 -2.41 -39.13 -25.93
CA GLN A 302 -2.65 -40.52 -26.37
C GLN A 302 -2.63 -41.54 -25.23
N LYS A 303 -1.72 -41.37 -24.24
CA LYS A 303 -1.67 -42.22 -23.04
C LYS A 303 -2.97 -42.22 -22.26
N TYR A 304 -3.64 -41.06 -22.17
CA TYR A 304 -4.86 -40.90 -21.40
C TYR A 304 -6.14 -40.98 -22.21
N GLU A 305 -6.07 -41.08 -23.54
CA GLU A 305 -7.21 -41.08 -24.46
C GLU A 305 -8.25 -42.14 -24.10
N GLN A 306 -7.81 -43.37 -23.82
CA GLN A 306 -8.67 -44.50 -23.50
C GLN A 306 -9.11 -44.53 -22.03
N THR A 307 -8.25 -44.06 -21.12
CA THR A 307 -8.49 -44.19 -19.65
C THR A 307 -9.17 -42.98 -19.03
N VAL A 308 -8.85 -41.78 -19.52
CA VAL A 308 -9.36 -40.49 -19.03
C VAL A 308 -9.56 -39.51 -20.19
N PRO A 309 -10.48 -39.78 -21.14
CA PRO A 309 -10.63 -39.00 -22.38
C PRO A 309 -10.85 -37.52 -22.18
N LYS A 310 -11.54 -37.11 -21.08
CA LYS A 310 -11.72 -35.72 -20.73
C LYS A 310 -10.39 -35.00 -20.37
N LEU A 311 -9.46 -35.70 -19.73
CA LEU A 311 -8.13 -35.19 -19.47
C LEU A 311 -7.32 -35.05 -20.76
N ALA A 312 -7.38 -36.05 -21.61
CA ALA A 312 -6.67 -36.03 -22.89
C ALA A 312 -7.08 -34.84 -23.77
N ALA A 313 -8.40 -34.64 -23.95
CA ALA A 313 -8.93 -33.49 -24.68
C ALA A 313 -8.52 -32.15 -24.03
N TRP A 314 -8.62 -32.06 -22.72
CA TRP A 314 -8.22 -30.85 -21.99
C TRP A 314 -6.73 -30.54 -22.16
N LEU A 315 -5.86 -31.57 -22.12
CA LEU A 315 -4.41 -31.41 -22.32
C LEU A 315 -4.13 -30.83 -23.71
N GLU A 316 -4.71 -31.37 -24.76
CA GLU A 316 -4.50 -30.89 -26.13
C GLU A 316 -4.99 -29.47 -26.36
N GLU A 317 -6.14 -29.13 -25.81
CA GLU A 317 -6.76 -27.79 -25.98
C GLU A 317 -6.06 -26.72 -25.13
N THR A 318 -5.73 -27.03 -23.89
CA THR A 318 -5.42 -26.01 -22.88
C THR A 318 -3.90 -25.90 -22.58
N LEU A 319 -3.16 -27.01 -22.63
CA LEU A 319 -1.74 -27.02 -22.22
C LEU A 319 -0.84 -26.13 -23.10
N PRO A 320 -1.10 -25.98 -24.42
CA PRO A 320 -0.33 -25.07 -25.27
C PRO A 320 -0.26 -23.63 -24.78
N GLU A 321 -1.29 -23.14 -24.06
CA GLU A 321 -1.30 -21.80 -23.45
C GLU A 321 -0.17 -21.63 -22.40
N GLY A 322 0.33 -22.71 -21.84
CA GLY A 322 1.45 -22.74 -20.87
C GLY A 322 2.84 -22.95 -21.48
N LEU A 323 2.95 -23.05 -22.80
CA LEU A 323 4.21 -23.37 -23.50
C LEU A 323 4.84 -22.16 -24.21
N THR A 324 4.18 -21.00 -24.20
CA THR A 324 4.66 -19.76 -24.84
C THR A 324 6.06 -19.37 -24.34
N VAL A 325 6.36 -19.64 -23.08
CA VAL A 325 7.66 -19.36 -22.45
C VAL A 325 8.83 -20.05 -23.15
N LEU A 326 8.61 -21.16 -23.87
CA LEU A 326 9.65 -21.89 -24.59
C LEU A 326 10.23 -21.10 -25.78
N SER A 327 9.51 -20.07 -26.27
CA SER A 327 10.00 -19.13 -27.29
C SER A 327 10.88 -18.01 -26.73
N PHE A 328 11.13 -17.99 -25.42
CA PHE A 328 11.93 -16.98 -24.73
C PHE A 328 13.30 -17.55 -24.30
N PRO A 329 14.29 -16.68 -24.02
CA PRO A 329 15.63 -17.12 -23.62
C PRO A 329 15.58 -18.11 -22.45
N GLU A 330 16.34 -19.19 -22.53
CA GLU A 330 16.34 -20.27 -21.53
C GLU A 330 16.57 -19.75 -20.10
N ALA A 331 17.52 -18.83 -19.91
CA ALA A 331 17.80 -18.21 -18.63
C ALA A 331 16.60 -17.49 -17.99
N HIS A 332 15.62 -17.06 -18.80
CA HIS A 332 14.42 -16.38 -18.34
C HIS A 332 13.25 -17.33 -18.07
N ARG A 333 13.18 -18.47 -18.77
CA ARG A 333 12.01 -19.38 -18.79
C ARG A 333 11.52 -19.75 -17.40
N ARG A 334 12.46 -20.09 -16.50
CA ARG A 334 12.13 -20.48 -15.12
C ARG A 334 11.33 -19.42 -14.38
N LEU A 335 11.59 -18.14 -14.64
CA LEU A 335 10.96 -17.00 -13.98
C LEU A 335 9.67 -16.56 -14.68
N LEU A 336 9.53 -16.84 -15.98
CA LEU A 336 8.40 -16.43 -16.81
C LEU A 336 7.26 -17.47 -16.83
N ARG A 337 7.49 -18.70 -16.40
CA ARG A 337 6.51 -19.80 -16.50
C ARG A 337 5.37 -19.72 -15.48
N THR A 338 5.51 -18.94 -14.42
CA THR A 338 4.53 -18.86 -13.33
C THR A 338 4.36 -17.44 -12.80
N THR A 339 3.23 -17.20 -12.13
CA THR A 339 2.94 -15.97 -11.38
C THR A 339 3.48 -16.00 -9.93
N ASN A 340 4.41 -16.89 -9.59
CA ASN A 340 4.94 -17.06 -8.22
C ASN A 340 5.41 -15.77 -7.57
N GLY A 341 5.91 -14.80 -8.36
CA GLY A 341 6.29 -13.47 -7.86
C GLY A 341 5.11 -12.72 -7.30
N VAL A 342 3.98 -12.71 -8.03
CA VAL A 342 2.72 -12.09 -7.61
C VAL A 342 2.07 -12.87 -6.47
N GLU A 343 2.12 -14.21 -6.51
CA GLU A 343 1.58 -15.04 -5.43
C GLU A 343 2.26 -14.79 -4.08
N ARG A 344 3.57 -14.53 -4.11
CA ARG A 344 4.31 -14.14 -2.89
C ARG A 344 3.81 -12.80 -2.34
N VAL A 345 3.58 -11.83 -3.21
CA VAL A 345 2.97 -10.55 -2.84
C VAL A 345 1.55 -10.76 -2.30
N ASN A 346 0.75 -11.58 -2.96
CA ASN A 346 -0.59 -11.93 -2.53
C ASN A 346 -0.62 -12.60 -1.14
N ARG A 347 0.40 -13.39 -0.79
CA ARG A 347 0.53 -13.95 0.56
C ARG A 347 0.82 -12.87 1.60
N GLU A 348 1.67 -11.90 1.28
CA GLU A 348 1.95 -10.77 2.18
C GLU A 348 0.71 -9.88 2.34
N ILE A 349 0.02 -9.55 1.24
CA ILE A 349 -1.27 -8.85 1.31
C ILE A 349 -2.23 -9.62 2.22
N LYS A 350 -2.38 -10.94 2.04
CA LYS A 350 -3.26 -11.77 2.89
C LYS A 350 -2.89 -11.67 4.35
N ARG A 351 -1.60 -11.74 4.67
CA ARG A 351 -1.11 -11.66 6.05
C ARG A 351 -1.53 -10.34 6.72
N ARG A 352 -1.46 -9.23 5.98
CA ARG A 352 -1.82 -7.89 6.48
C ARG A 352 -3.34 -7.68 6.48
N THR A 353 -4.05 -8.12 5.45
CA THR A 353 -5.51 -7.92 5.34
C THR A 353 -6.31 -8.81 6.27
N GLN A 354 -5.80 -9.97 6.68
CA GLN A 354 -6.43 -10.84 7.67
C GLN A 354 -6.68 -10.12 9.00
N VAL A 355 -5.85 -9.16 9.36
CA VAL A 355 -6.02 -8.37 10.58
C VAL A 355 -7.24 -7.44 10.49
N ALA A 356 -7.50 -6.90 9.31
CA ALA A 356 -8.66 -6.04 9.05
C ALA A 356 -9.97 -6.85 8.95
N SER A 357 -9.89 -8.13 8.56
CA SER A 357 -11.01 -9.07 8.33
C SER A 357 -12.00 -8.58 7.27
N ILE A 358 -12.60 -7.40 7.44
CA ILE A 358 -13.55 -6.75 6.53
C ILE A 358 -13.18 -5.29 6.45
N PHE A 359 -12.93 -4.80 5.25
CA PHE A 359 -12.69 -3.38 5.01
C PHE A 359 -14.00 -2.59 5.06
N PRO A 360 -14.00 -1.39 5.66
CA PRO A 360 -15.21 -0.55 5.72
C PRO A 360 -15.68 -0.07 4.34
N ASN A 361 -14.79 -0.02 3.35
CA ASN A 361 -15.05 0.32 1.95
C ASN A 361 -13.87 -0.04 1.04
N GLU A 362 -14.06 0.08 -0.27
CA GLU A 362 -13.01 -0.17 -1.28
C GLU A 362 -11.79 0.74 -1.13
N ALA A 363 -12.01 2.02 -0.80
CA ALA A 363 -10.93 2.99 -0.60
C ALA A 363 -9.98 2.58 0.53
N SER A 364 -10.52 2.02 1.63
CA SER A 364 -9.70 1.50 2.74
C SER A 364 -8.90 0.25 2.35
N CYS A 365 -9.50 -0.61 1.52
CA CYS A 365 -8.81 -1.77 0.96
C CYS A 365 -7.68 -1.32 0.03
N LEU A 366 -8.00 -0.42 -0.92
CA LEU A 366 -7.02 0.13 -1.87
C LEU A 366 -5.86 0.84 -1.16
N ARG A 367 -6.13 1.60 -0.09
CA ARG A 367 -5.10 2.28 0.72
C ARG A 367 -4.10 1.29 1.30
N LEU A 368 -4.57 0.30 2.05
CA LEU A 368 -3.69 -0.70 2.68
C LEU A 368 -2.88 -1.47 1.63
N VAL A 369 -3.54 -1.96 0.60
CA VAL A 369 -2.85 -2.72 -0.46
C VAL A 369 -1.87 -1.85 -1.22
N SER A 370 -2.21 -0.57 -1.52
CA SER A 370 -1.28 0.36 -2.18
C SER A 370 -0.03 0.62 -1.35
N ALA A 371 -0.17 0.82 -0.03
CA ALA A 371 0.96 1.04 0.86
C ALA A 371 1.92 -0.17 0.88
N LEU A 372 1.37 -1.38 1.01
CA LEU A 372 2.15 -2.63 0.97
C LEU A 372 2.88 -2.83 -0.38
N LEU A 373 2.18 -2.53 -1.47
CA LEU A 373 2.75 -2.69 -2.81
C LEU A 373 3.81 -1.62 -3.12
N MET A 374 3.67 -0.41 -2.59
CA MET A 374 4.66 0.65 -2.68
C MET A 374 5.95 0.22 -1.96
N GLU A 375 5.87 -0.20 -0.69
CA GLU A 375 6.99 -0.72 0.09
C GLU A 375 7.68 -1.89 -0.64
N THR A 376 6.90 -2.87 -1.10
CA THR A 376 7.41 -4.03 -1.84
C THR A 376 8.12 -3.63 -3.14
N SER A 377 7.58 -2.63 -3.86
CA SER A 377 8.16 -2.15 -5.12
C SER A 377 9.50 -1.44 -4.87
N ASP A 378 9.59 -0.64 -3.82
CA ASP A 378 10.80 0.08 -3.43
C ASP A 378 11.90 -0.90 -3.00
N ASP A 379 11.56 -1.92 -2.21
CA ASP A 379 12.48 -3.00 -1.83
C ASP A 379 13.04 -3.74 -3.07
N TRP A 380 12.20 -4.00 -4.06
CA TRP A 380 12.64 -4.67 -5.29
C TRP A 380 13.52 -3.79 -6.15
N GLN A 381 13.23 -2.50 -6.21
CA GLN A 381 14.04 -1.53 -6.96
C GLN A 381 15.39 -1.27 -6.27
N ALA A 382 15.45 -1.31 -4.95
CA ALA A 382 16.69 -1.22 -4.18
C ALA A 382 17.51 -2.53 -4.23
N GLY A 383 16.85 -3.67 -4.45
CA GLY A 383 17.46 -5.00 -4.43
C GLY A 383 18.24 -5.38 -5.69
N LYS A 384 18.68 -6.65 -5.72
CA LYS A 384 19.37 -7.24 -6.88
C LYS A 384 18.42 -7.42 -8.06
N ALA A 385 18.97 -7.37 -9.30
CA ALA A 385 18.23 -7.69 -10.50
C ALA A 385 17.61 -9.10 -10.42
N TYR A 386 16.37 -9.21 -10.85
CA TYR A 386 15.61 -10.46 -10.90
C TYR A 386 15.94 -11.25 -12.16
N LEU A 387 16.19 -10.54 -13.25
CA LEU A 387 16.61 -11.07 -14.55
C LEU A 387 17.80 -10.28 -15.08
N THR A 388 18.55 -10.88 -15.98
CA THR A 388 19.61 -10.19 -16.72
C THR A 388 19.27 -10.24 -18.21
N PHE A 389 18.94 -9.09 -18.78
CA PHE A 389 18.83 -8.93 -20.21
C PHE A 389 20.25 -8.78 -20.77
N ARG A 390 20.90 -9.91 -21.10
CA ARG A 390 22.15 -9.84 -21.87
C ARG A 390 21.81 -9.39 -23.28
N GLN A 391 22.55 -8.40 -23.76
CA GLN A 391 22.57 -8.01 -25.16
C GLN A 391 23.12 -9.15 -26.02
#